data_8fbaffedc24347b18bb1b075262a6898
#
_entry.id   8fbaffedc24347b18bb1b075262a6898
#
_cell.length_a   1.000
_cell.length_b   1.000
_cell.length_c   1.000
_cell.angle_alpha   90.00
_cell.angle_beta   90.00
_cell.angle_gamma   90.00
#
_symmetry.space_group_name_H-M   'P 1'
#
loop_
_entity.id
_entity.type
_entity.pdbx_description
1 polymer ?
#
loop_
_entity_poly.entity_id
_entity_poly.type
_entity_poly.pdbx_seq_one_letter_code
_entity_poly.pdbx_strand_id
1 'polypeptide(L)'
;MTTSVIMPKWQNSNIIRTVLCDALYERPKFKGGHKMEKIQAFVSEQIKTEVPKFGIGDSVKVYVKIVEGEKERIQMFEGTVIARHGGGISETFTVRRVSYGVGVEKTFPLHSPNVEKVVVFREAKVRRAKLYYLRDRVGKAAKVKEKI
;
A
#
# COMPACT_ATOMS: atom_id res chain seq x y z
N MET A 1 -72.37 5.23 5.93
CA MET A 1 -71.45 4.76 4.87
C MET A 1 -70.01 4.86 5.42
N THR A 2 -69.51 3.77 5.97
CA THR A 2 -68.20 3.67 6.62
C THR A 2 -67.25 2.98 5.67
N THR A 3 -66.28 3.75 5.15
CA THR A 3 -65.26 3.26 4.25
C THR A 3 -64.09 2.74 5.07
N SER A 4 -63.93 1.41 5.14
CA SER A 4 -62.83 0.74 5.79
C SER A 4 -61.59 0.82 4.89
N VAL A 5 -60.54 1.53 5.35
CA VAL A 5 -59.23 1.56 4.72
C VAL A 5 -58.48 0.31 5.13
N ILE A 6 -58.21 -0.58 4.17
CA ILE A 6 -57.41 -1.78 4.32
C ILE A 6 -55.95 -1.37 4.27
N MET A 7 -55.24 -1.44 5.38
CA MET A 7 -53.77 -1.30 5.43
C MET A 7 -53.07 -2.55 4.90
N PRO A 8 -52.07 -2.44 4.01
CA PRO A 8 -51.29 -3.58 3.57
C PRO A 8 -50.32 -4.03 4.69
N LYS A 9 -50.34 -5.33 4.96
CA LYS A 9 -49.47 -6.03 5.90
C LYS A 9 -48.00 -6.02 5.36
N TRP A 10 -47.17 -5.16 5.87
CA TRP A 10 -45.73 -5.13 5.56
C TRP A 10 -45.00 -6.20 6.39
N GLN A 11 -44.82 -7.38 5.81
CA GLN A 11 -43.89 -8.40 6.30
C GLN A 11 -42.67 -8.40 5.38
N ASN A 12 -41.71 -7.53 5.65
CA ASN A 12 -40.30 -7.77 5.31
C ASN A 12 -39.43 -6.60 5.84
N SER A 13 -38.98 -6.75 7.08
CA SER A 13 -38.16 -5.77 7.79
C SER A 13 -36.74 -5.61 7.23
N ASN A 14 -36.34 -6.46 6.28
CA ASN A 14 -34.99 -6.40 5.69
C ASN A 14 -34.85 -5.51 4.46
N ILE A 15 -35.93 -5.27 3.73
CA ILE A 15 -35.92 -4.42 2.51
C ILE A 15 -35.85 -2.93 2.88
N ILE A 16 -36.52 -2.53 3.97
CA ILE A 16 -36.55 -1.14 4.42
C ILE A 16 -35.19 -0.67 4.93
N ARG A 17 -34.39 -1.56 5.50
CA ARG A 17 -33.05 -1.23 6.01
C ARG A 17 -32.04 -0.96 4.92
N THR A 18 -32.14 -1.64 3.77
CA THR A 18 -31.23 -1.48 2.64
C THR A 18 -31.52 -0.21 1.87
N VAL A 19 -32.80 0.11 1.64
CA VAL A 19 -33.21 1.31 0.88
C VAL A 19 -32.99 2.61 1.65
N LEU A 20 -33.12 2.59 3.00
CA LEU A 20 -32.85 3.78 3.83
C LEU A 20 -31.36 4.08 4.01
N CYS A 21 -30.49 3.07 3.94
CA CYS A 21 -29.05 3.29 3.99
C CYS A 21 -28.51 3.92 2.70
N ASP A 22 -29.04 3.56 1.54
CA ASP A 22 -28.59 4.14 0.25
C ASP A 22 -29.07 5.57 0.02
N ALA A 23 -30.22 5.96 0.58
CA ALA A 23 -30.79 7.29 0.41
C ALA A 23 -30.17 8.37 1.33
N LEU A 24 -29.49 7.98 2.42
CA LEU A 24 -28.91 8.93 3.40
C LEU A 24 -27.40 9.14 3.27
N TYR A 25 -26.73 8.44 2.34
CA TYR A 25 -25.30 8.61 2.09
C TYR A 25 -24.99 9.03 0.65
N GLU A 26 -25.69 10.02 0.14
CA GLU A 26 -25.19 10.78 -1.02
C GLU A 26 -24.03 11.66 -0.52
N ARG A 27 -22.81 11.16 -0.70
CA ARG A 27 -21.63 12.03 -0.56
C ARG A 27 -21.79 13.21 -1.53
N PRO A 28 -21.66 14.44 -1.06
CA PRO A 28 -21.72 15.59 -1.96
C PRO A 28 -20.67 15.39 -3.06
N LYS A 29 -21.12 15.24 -4.29
CA LYS A 29 -20.25 15.25 -5.47
C LYS A 29 -19.67 16.66 -5.56
N PHE A 30 -18.47 16.83 -5.05
CA PHE A 30 -17.72 18.07 -5.19
C PHE A 30 -17.52 18.34 -6.70
N LYS A 31 -18.32 19.24 -7.24
CA LYS A 31 -18.16 19.79 -8.60
C LYS A 31 -17.01 20.81 -8.59
N GLY A 32 -15.79 20.35 -8.31
CA GLY A 32 -14.58 21.16 -8.35
C GLY A 32 -13.56 20.56 -9.33
N GLY A 33 -14.00 20.15 -10.53
CA GLY A 33 -13.27 19.27 -11.43
C GLY A 33 -11.99 19.82 -12.05
N HIS A 34 -11.91 21.09 -12.39
CA HIS A 34 -10.84 21.58 -13.28
C HIS A 34 -9.45 21.71 -12.65
N LYS A 35 -9.34 21.93 -11.34
CA LYS A 35 -8.04 22.07 -10.66
C LYS A 35 -7.39 20.70 -10.36
N MET A 36 -8.21 19.68 -10.12
CA MET A 36 -7.75 18.30 -9.81
C MET A 36 -7.19 17.57 -11.03
N GLU A 37 -7.75 17.80 -12.22
CA GLU A 37 -7.29 17.17 -13.46
C GLU A 37 -5.86 17.56 -13.83
N LYS A 38 -5.49 18.83 -13.68
CA LYS A 38 -4.12 19.30 -13.93
C LYS A 38 -3.09 18.70 -12.98
N ILE A 39 -3.46 18.55 -11.70
CA ILE A 39 -2.58 17.92 -10.71
C ILE A 39 -2.44 16.41 -11.00
N GLN A 40 -3.52 15.74 -11.39
CA GLN A 40 -3.49 14.33 -11.73
C GLN A 40 -2.67 14.05 -13.00
N ALA A 41 -2.76 14.91 -14.01
CA ALA A 41 -1.93 14.83 -15.21
C ALA A 41 -0.44 14.94 -14.85
N PHE A 42 -0.06 15.94 -14.05
CA PHE A 42 1.33 16.14 -13.60
C PHE A 42 1.83 14.96 -12.76
N VAL A 43 1.00 14.41 -11.87
CA VAL A 43 1.34 13.25 -11.05
C VAL A 43 1.54 12.00 -11.91
N SER A 44 0.71 11.81 -12.95
CA SER A 44 0.82 10.63 -13.84
C SER A 44 2.13 10.60 -14.63
N GLU A 45 2.68 11.75 -14.98
CA GLU A 45 3.98 11.86 -15.65
C GLU A 45 5.16 11.42 -14.76
N GLN A 46 5.03 11.60 -13.44
CA GLN A 46 6.08 11.25 -12.48
C GLN A 46 6.03 9.80 -11.98
N ILE A 47 4.97 9.08 -12.27
CA ILE A 47 4.83 7.67 -11.90
C ILE A 47 5.72 6.83 -12.83
N LYS A 48 6.64 6.06 -12.25
CA LYS A 48 7.44 5.10 -13.00
C LYS A 48 6.55 4.05 -13.65
N THR A 49 6.70 3.85 -14.94
CA THR A 49 5.95 2.87 -15.74
C THR A 49 6.38 1.44 -15.40
N GLU A 50 7.68 1.26 -15.14
CA GLU A 50 8.25 -0.05 -14.84
C GLU A 50 8.49 -0.18 -13.33
N VAL A 51 7.51 -0.71 -12.62
CA VAL A 51 7.62 -1.02 -11.20
C VAL A 51 7.72 -2.54 -11.03
N PRO A 52 8.77 -3.05 -10.38
CA PRO A 52 8.88 -4.48 -10.12
C PRO A 52 7.74 -4.96 -9.24
N LYS A 53 7.18 -6.11 -9.60
CA LYS A 53 6.12 -6.76 -8.81
C LYS A 53 6.76 -7.48 -7.63
N PHE A 54 6.59 -6.96 -6.43
CA PHE A 54 7.01 -7.60 -5.18
C PHE A 54 5.93 -7.48 -4.11
N GLY A 55 5.88 -8.45 -3.25
CA GLY A 55 4.94 -8.55 -2.14
C GLY A 55 5.53 -8.16 -0.79
N ILE A 56 4.67 -8.17 0.22
CA ILE A 56 5.10 -8.04 1.61
C ILE A 56 5.69 -9.38 2.05
N GLY A 57 6.82 -9.32 2.74
CA GLY A 57 7.59 -10.50 3.16
C GLY A 57 8.70 -10.88 2.20
N ASP A 58 8.67 -10.41 0.96
CA ASP A 58 9.71 -10.72 -0.02
C ASP A 58 11.05 -10.15 0.41
N SER A 59 12.10 -10.90 0.09
CA SER A 59 13.45 -10.42 0.27
C SER A 59 13.92 -9.71 -1.00
N VAL A 60 14.26 -8.43 -0.85
CA VAL A 60 14.59 -7.52 -1.96
C VAL A 60 15.96 -6.90 -1.80
N LYS A 61 16.57 -6.58 -2.94
CA LYS A 61 17.76 -5.74 -3.05
C LYS A 61 17.36 -4.41 -3.69
N VAL A 62 17.46 -3.34 -2.93
CA VAL A 62 17.13 -1.98 -3.37
C VAL A 62 18.42 -1.26 -3.72
N TYR A 63 18.54 -0.80 -4.96
CA TYR A 63 19.65 0.01 -5.43
C TYR A 63 19.27 1.48 -5.32
N VAL A 64 19.97 2.21 -4.46
CA VAL A 64 19.69 3.61 -4.17
C VAL A 64 20.84 4.45 -4.68
N LYS A 65 20.52 5.43 -5.51
CA LYS A 65 21.44 6.44 -5.99
C LYS A 65 21.66 7.49 -4.90
N ILE A 66 22.89 7.68 -4.48
CA ILE A 66 23.29 8.69 -3.52
C ILE A 66 24.16 9.71 -4.26
N VAL A 67 23.80 10.97 -4.13
CA VAL A 67 24.55 12.09 -4.70
C VAL A 67 25.27 12.79 -3.55
N GLU A 68 26.58 12.80 -3.61
CA GLU A 68 27.46 13.42 -2.60
C GLU A 68 28.33 14.48 -3.28
N GLY A 69 27.84 15.73 -3.31
CA GLY A 69 28.46 16.81 -4.07
C GLY A 69 28.40 16.54 -5.58
N GLU A 70 29.57 16.44 -6.22
CA GLU A 70 29.68 16.14 -7.66
C GLU A 70 29.73 14.63 -7.96
N LYS A 71 29.83 13.78 -6.95
CA LYS A 71 29.95 12.33 -7.12
C LYS A 71 28.62 11.63 -6.89
N GLU A 72 28.30 10.71 -7.79
CA GLU A 72 27.15 9.85 -7.69
C GLU A 72 27.62 8.40 -7.40
N ARG A 73 26.98 7.75 -6.45
CA ARG A 73 27.24 6.33 -6.18
C ARG A 73 25.94 5.57 -5.94
N ILE A 74 25.95 4.30 -6.31
CA ILE A 74 24.82 3.40 -6.07
C ILE A 74 25.13 2.58 -4.83
N GLN A 75 24.22 2.63 -3.86
CA GLN A 75 24.30 1.81 -2.66
C GLN A 75 23.20 0.73 -2.67
N MET A 76 23.59 -0.51 -2.44
CA MET A 76 22.65 -1.62 -2.33
C MET A 76 22.18 -1.78 -0.88
N PHE A 77 20.87 -1.85 -0.68
CA PHE A 77 20.24 -2.18 0.59
C PHE A 77 19.43 -3.47 0.43
N GLU A 78 19.90 -4.53 1.09
CA GLU A 78 19.26 -5.85 1.07
C GLU A 78 18.45 -6.06 2.34
N GLY A 79 17.24 -6.61 2.22
CA GLY A 79 16.40 -6.92 3.36
C GLY A 79 15.03 -7.45 3.01
N THR A 80 14.18 -7.63 4.01
CA THR A 80 12.80 -8.11 3.86
C THR A 80 11.81 -6.95 3.89
N VAL A 81 10.86 -6.93 2.97
CA VAL A 81 9.79 -5.93 2.93
C VAL A 81 8.81 -6.21 4.07
N ILE A 82 8.70 -5.28 5.01
CA ILE A 82 7.80 -5.43 6.18
C ILE A 82 6.45 -4.73 6.01
N ALA A 83 6.39 -3.66 5.23
CA ALA A 83 5.17 -2.90 5.01
C ALA A 83 5.18 -2.18 3.67
N ARG A 84 3.99 -1.95 3.11
CA ARG A 84 3.73 -1.01 2.02
C ARG A 84 2.67 -0.03 2.46
N HIS A 85 2.83 1.22 2.09
CA HIS A 85 1.94 2.31 2.44
C HIS A 85 1.66 3.21 1.25
N GLY A 86 0.47 3.84 1.27
CA GLY A 86 0.08 4.79 0.25
C GLY A 86 -0.37 4.15 -1.07
N GLY A 87 -0.55 4.98 -2.08
CA GLY A 87 -0.90 4.58 -3.43
C GLY A 87 -0.52 5.67 -4.43
N GLY A 88 -0.39 5.31 -5.70
CA GLY A 88 0.09 6.22 -6.74
C GLY A 88 1.49 6.74 -6.43
N ILE A 89 1.75 8.02 -6.66
CA ILE A 89 3.06 8.64 -6.44
C ILE A 89 3.54 8.58 -4.97
N SER A 90 2.59 8.56 -4.00
CA SER A 90 2.90 8.52 -2.56
C SER A 90 3.16 7.11 -2.04
N GLU A 91 3.23 6.11 -2.92
CA GLU A 91 3.48 4.74 -2.50
C GLU A 91 4.91 4.57 -1.98
N THR A 92 5.00 4.03 -0.75
CA THR A 92 6.26 3.74 -0.07
C THR A 92 6.31 2.31 0.41
N PHE A 93 7.50 1.75 0.49
CA PHE A 93 7.74 0.43 1.07
C PHE A 93 8.87 0.49 2.08
N THR A 94 8.73 -0.28 3.16
CA THR A 94 9.72 -0.35 4.23
C THR A 94 10.44 -1.68 4.19
N VAL A 95 11.77 -1.62 4.15
CA VAL A 95 12.65 -2.78 4.14
C VAL A 95 13.38 -2.87 5.46
N ARG A 96 13.35 -4.05 6.08
CA ARG A 96 14.06 -4.37 7.32
C ARG A 96 15.25 -5.28 7.05
N ARG A 97 16.37 -4.94 7.64
CA ARG A 97 17.59 -5.74 7.67
C ARG A 97 18.13 -5.83 9.09
N VAL A 98 18.71 -6.94 9.44
CA VAL A 98 19.49 -7.08 10.68
C VAL A 98 20.97 -6.99 10.31
N SER A 99 21.67 -6.03 10.88
CA SER A 99 23.09 -5.81 10.67
C SER A 99 23.80 -5.80 12.02
N TYR A 100 24.76 -6.72 12.21
CA TYR A 100 25.49 -6.86 13.48
C TYR A 100 24.60 -6.96 14.73
N GLY A 101 23.49 -7.69 14.63
CA GLY A 101 22.52 -7.83 15.73
C GLY A 101 21.53 -6.68 15.88
N VAL A 102 21.72 -5.57 15.17
CA VAL A 102 20.82 -4.41 15.20
C VAL A 102 19.85 -4.44 14.01
N GLY A 103 18.56 -4.28 14.29
CA GLY A 103 17.53 -4.18 13.28
C GLY A 103 17.50 -2.76 12.67
N VAL A 104 17.72 -2.67 11.37
CA VAL A 104 17.66 -1.41 10.62
C VAL A 104 16.47 -1.45 9.68
N GLU A 105 15.62 -0.43 9.73
CA GLU A 105 14.48 -0.26 8.85
C GLU A 105 14.65 1.01 8.02
N LYS A 106 14.44 0.90 6.72
CA LYS A 106 14.49 2.05 5.82
C LYS A 106 13.25 2.06 4.93
N THR A 107 12.59 3.20 4.86
CA THR A 107 11.42 3.41 4.01
C THR A 107 11.87 4.08 2.72
N PHE A 108 11.44 3.51 1.60
CA PHE A 108 11.74 3.98 0.26
C PHE A 108 10.45 4.38 -0.46
N PRO A 109 10.36 5.58 -1.05
CA PRO A 109 9.30 5.91 -1.98
C PRO A 109 9.51 5.17 -3.30
N LEU A 110 8.47 4.49 -3.77
CA LEU A 110 8.55 3.57 -4.92
C LEU A 110 8.89 4.30 -6.22
N HIS A 111 8.29 5.46 -6.43
CA HIS A 111 8.44 6.26 -7.64
C HIS A 111 9.57 7.30 -7.59
N SER A 112 10.35 7.32 -6.50
CA SER A 112 11.47 8.28 -6.38
C SER A 112 12.55 8.02 -7.44
N PRO A 113 13.14 9.08 -8.02
CA PRO A 113 14.28 8.96 -8.93
C PRO A 113 15.52 8.39 -8.24
N ASN A 114 15.63 8.55 -6.91
CA ASN A 114 16.75 8.02 -6.13
C ASN A 114 16.73 6.49 -6.01
N VAL A 115 15.57 5.84 -6.19
CA VAL A 115 15.46 4.38 -6.27
C VAL A 115 15.66 3.98 -7.72
N GLU A 116 16.83 3.45 -8.05
CA GLU A 116 17.16 3.06 -9.41
C GLU A 116 16.48 1.74 -9.77
N LYS A 117 16.71 0.70 -8.97
CA LYS A 117 16.23 -0.65 -9.23
C LYS A 117 15.88 -1.38 -7.94
N VAL A 118 14.84 -2.19 -7.99
CA VAL A 118 14.48 -3.14 -6.93
C VAL A 118 14.48 -4.54 -7.54
N VAL A 119 15.25 -5.44 -6.97
CA VAL A 119 15.36 -6.83 -7.41
C VAL A 119 14.83 -7.74 -6.32
N VAL A 120 13.84 -8.56 -6.65
CA VAL A 120 13.34 -9.61 -5.76
C VAL A 120 14.22 -10.83 -5.97
N PHE A 121 14.84 -11.34 -4.91
CA PHE A 121 15.64 -12.55 -5.00
C PHE A 121 14.99 -13.74 -4.30
N ARG A 122 13.97 -13.49 -3.46
CA ARG A 122 13.25 -14.53 -2.74
C ARG A 122 11.80 -14.08 -2.49
N GLU A 123 10.84 -14.85 -2.98
CA GLU A 123 9.42 -14.62 -2.72
C GLU A 123 9.00 -15.28 -1.40
N ALA A 124 8.09 -14.64 -0.68
CA ALA A 124 7.61 -15.13 0.60
C ALA A 124 6.09 -15.30 0.63
N LYS A 125 5.64 -16.30 1.39
CA LYS A 125 4.22 -16.53 1.66
C LYS A 125 3.86 -15.99 3.04
N VAL A 126 3.12 -14.88 3.09
CA VAL A 126 2.70 -14.23 4.33
C VAL A 126 1.18 -14.09 4.40
N ARG A 127 0.63 -14.05 5.62
CA ARG A 127 -0.81 -13.87 5.87
C ARG A 127 -1.18 -12.46 6.30
N ARG A 128 -0.20 -11.64 6.66
CA ARG A 128 -0.39 -10.29 7.21
C ARG A 128 0.10 -9.25 6.21
N ALA A 129 -0.62 -8.15 6.12
CA ALA A 129 -0.24 -7.00 5.29
C ALA A 129 0.89 -6.15 5.89
N LYS A 130 1.21 -6.31 7.18
CA LYS A 130 2.30 -5.62 7.86
C LYS A 130 2.99 -6.59 8.81
N LEU A 131 4.32 -6.69 8.73
CA LEU A 131 5.12 -7.67 9.43
C LEU A 131 5.90 -7.05 10.60
N TYR A 132 5.27 -6.17 11.37
CA TYR A 132 5.93 -5.49 12.48
C TYR A 132 6.38 -6.44 13.60
N TYR A 133 5.78 -7.61 13.71
CA TYR A 133 6.21 -8.65 14.65
C TYR A 133 7.64 -9.14 14.43
N LEU A 134 8.22 -8.88 13.25
CA LEU A 134 9.64 -9.20 12.98
C LEU A 134 10.61 -8.34 13.80
N ARG A 135 10.13 -7.25 14.40
CA ARG A 135 10.94 -6.40 15.29
C ARG A 135 11.33 -7.11 16.56
N ASP A 136 10.39 -7.92 17.09
CA ASP A 136 10.55 -8.64 18.35
C ASP A 136 11.22 -10.01 18.18
N ARG A 137 11.37 -10.45 16.92
CA ARG A 137 11.92 -11.77 16.62
C ARG A 137 13.36 -11.69 16.14
N VAL A 138 14.18 -12.61 16.66
CA VAL A 138 15.61 -12.70 16.35
C VAL A 138 15.95 -14.11 15.85
N GLY A 139 16.97 -14.21 15.00
CA GLY A 139 17.50 -15.46 14.50
C GLY A 139 16.53 -16.25 13.61
N LYS A 140 16.37 -17.54 13.88
CA LYS A 140 15.53 -18.44 13.07
C LYS A 140 14.06 -18.05 13.06
N ALA A 141 13.53 -17.49 14.16
CA ALA A 141 12.14 -17.05 14.28
C ALA A 141 11.80 -15.80 13.43
N ALA A 142 12.81 -15.05 13.02
CA ALA A 142 12.65 -13.88 12.13
C ALA A 142 12.62 -14.23 10.64
N LYS A 143 12.93 -15.49 10.27
CA LYS A 143 12.85 -15.91 8.87
C LYS A 143 11.41 -16.07 8.43
N VAL A 144 11.07 -15.42 7.32
CA VAL A 144 9.77 -15.56 6.67
C VAL A 144 9.76 -16.83 5.82
N LYS A 145 8.64 -17.55 5.77
CA LYS A 145 8.50 -18.76 4.95
C LYS A 145 8.53 -18.41 3.48
N GLU A 146 9.34 -19.11 2.73
CA GLU A 146 9.42 -18.97 1.28
C GLU A 146 8.17 -19.53 0.60
N LYS A 147 7.83 -18.96 -0.53
CA LYS A 147 6.79 -19.46 -1.41
C LYS A 147 7.47 -20.49 -2.34
N ILE A 148 7.17 -21.75 -2.10
CA ILE A 148 7.56 -22.87 -2.95
C ILE A 148 6.47 -23.04 -4.03
#